data_888fc60ae7e60a1eecce4e5e35fa09d2
#
_entry.id   888fc60ae7e60a1eecce4e5e35fa09d2
#
_cell.length_a   1.000
_cell.length_b   1.000
_cell.length_c   1.000
_cell.angle_alpha   90.00
_cell.angle_beta   90.00
_cell.angle_gamma   90.00
#
_symmetry.space_group_name_H-M   'P 1'
#
loop_
_entity.id
_entity.type
_entity.pdbx_description
1 polymer ?
#
loop_
_entity_poly.entity_id
_entity_poly.type
_entity_poly.pdbx_seq_one_letter_code
_entity_poly.pdbx_strand_id
1 'polypeptide(L)'
;MKKIQLYLMFILSVTLLSCSSDSDDNNSNQNPSTNGFLYAENGSTTMTSVSSPYASNQYKSIFAVNNSNTIIEINLTSLAVGSYTIDDTTNFFAYLKPGTTGMWTGSAGTVTITANANNKLTGTFSITSGSGISDVNSVSGSFTNIPIQ
;
A
#
# COMPACT_ATOMS: atom_id res chain seq x y z
N MET A 1 -12.75 -45.33 -54.87
CA MET A 1 -12.27 -43.96 -54.84
C MET A 1 -11.72 -43.68 -53.42
N LYS A 2 -10.41 -43.71 -53.27
CA LYS A 2 -9.73 -43.66 -51.96
C LYS A 2 -9.42 -42.21 -51.60
N LYS A 3 -9.93 -41.72 -50.50
CA LYS A 3 -9.57 -40.41 -49.96
C LYS A 3 -8.31 -40.55 -49.11
N ILE A 4 -7.26 -39.91 -49.55
CA ILE A 4 -5.99 -39.84 -48.87
C ILE A 4 -6.14 -38.74 -47.82
N GLN A 5 -6.04 -39.11 -46.56
CA GLN A 5 -6.09 -38.18 -45.43
C GLN A 5 -4.65 -37.79 -45.10
N LEU A 6 -4.31 -36.53 -45.39
CA LEU A 6 -3.00 -35.96 -45.13
C LEU A 6 -2.95 -35.48 -43.66
N TYR A 7 -2.24 -36.21 -42.82
CA TYR A 7 -1.94 -35.79 -41.44
C TYR A 7 -0.81 -34.80 -41.48
N LEU A 8 -1.13 -33.53 -41.27
CA LEU A 8 -0.12 -32.48 -41.02
C LEU A 8 0.26 -32.53 -39.55
N MET A 9 1.41 -33.14 -39.28
CA MET A 9 2.00 -33.22 -37.96
C MET A 9 2.67 -31.86 -37.64
N PHE A 10 1.99 -31.04 -36.86
CA PHE A 10 2.52 -29.76 -36.39
C PHE A 10 3.43 -30.02 -35.16
N ILE A 11 4.73 -30.05 -35.36
CA ILE A 11 5.73 -30.16 -34.28
C ILE A 11 5.88 -28.78 -33.67
N LEU A 12 5.25 -28.56 -32.50
CA LEU A 12 5.42 -27.36 -31.70
C LEU A 12 6.75 -27.46 -30.91
N SER A 13 7.79 -26.88 -31.44
CA SER A 13 9.08 -26.74 -30.74
C SER A 13 8.97 -25.66 -29.67
N VAL A 14 8.87 -26.09 -28.41
CA VAL A 14 8.97 -25.22 -27.24
C VAL A 14 10.46 -24.90 -27.03
N THR A 15 10.88 -23.71 -27.44
CA THR A 15 12.19 -23.17 -27.08
C THR A 15 12.08 -22.54 -25.68
N LEU A 16 12.65 -23.21 -24.70
CA LEU A 16 12.91 -22.64 -23.37
C LEU A 16 14.03 -21.63 -23.49
N LEU A 17 13.69 -20.35 -23.60
CA LEU A 17 14.62 -19.25 -23.41
C LEU A 17 14.84 -19.07 -21.90
N SER A 18 15.84 -19.73 -21.38
CA SER A 18 16.46 -19.43 -20.09
C SER A 18 17.26 -18.13 -20.26
N CYS A 19 16.69 -16.99 -19.88
CA CYS A 19 17.46 -15.78 -19.64
C CYS A 19 17.90 -15.75 -18.19
N SER A 20 19.13 -16.24 -17.96
CA SER A 20 19.95 -15.84 -16.85
C SER A 20 20.67 -14.56 -17.29
N SER A 21 20.31 -13.43 -16.74
CA SER A 21 21.11 -12.21 -16.81
C SER A 21 21.27 -11.66 -15.41
N ASP A 22 22.41 -12.00 -14.82
CA ASP A 22 23.03 -11.18 -13.80
C ASP A 22 23.37 -9.84 -14.45
N SER A 23 22.71 -8.81 -14.02
CA SER A 23 23.12 -7.42 -14.25
C SER A 23 22.83 -6.66 -12.98
N ASP A 24 23.90 -6.38 -12.26
CA ASP A 24 23.96 -5.37 -11.21
C ASP A 24 23.71 -4.00 -11.85
N ASP A 25 22.44 -3.60 -11.94
CA ASP A 25 22.06 -2.22 -12.16
C ASP A 25 21.30 -1.74 -10.93
N ASN A 26 22.02 -0.95 -10.12
CA ASN A 26 21.46 -0.07 -9.10
C ASN A 26 20.56 0.99 -9.75
N ASN A 27 19.44 0.57 -10.29
CA ASN A 27 18.33 1.44 -10.59
C ASN A 27 17.20 1.08 -9.64
N SER A 28 17.12 1.83 -8.54
CA SER A 28 16.06 1.72 -7.55
C SER A 28 14.71 2.19 -8.12
N ASN A 29 14.25 1.49 -9.13
CA ASN A 29 12.85 1.44 -9.49
C ASN A 29 12.21 0.41 -8.54
N GLN A 30 11.96 0.81 -7.29
CA GLN A 30 11.24 -0.02 -6.34
C GLN A 30 9.82 -0.25 -6.88
N ASN A 31 9.69 -1.36 -7.61
CA ASN A 31 8.39 -1.98 -7.79
C ASN A 31 7.79 -2.13 -6.37
N PRO A 32 6.62 -1.53 -6.07
CA PRO A 32 6.10 -1.54 -4.70
C PRO A 32 6.03 -2.98 -4.23
N SER A 33 6.70 -3.25 -3.11
CA SER A 33 6.63 -4.55 -2.43
C SER A 33 5.18 -5.03 -2.44
N THR A 34 4.94 -6.25 -2.91
CA THR A 34 3.59 -6.82 -3.04
C THR A 34 2.85 -6.95 -1.70
N ASN A 35 3.53 -6.68 -0.59
CA ASN A 35 2.96 -6.68 0.76
C ASN A 35 3.63 -5.59 1.60
N GLY A 36 2.84 -4.86 2.39
CA GLY A 36 3.36 -3.90 3.36
C GLY A 36 2.66 -2.55 3.33
N PHE A 37 3.25 -1.59 4.03
CA PHE A 37 2.76 -0.22 4.13
C PHE A 37 3.86 0.75 3.68
N LEU A 38 3.51 1.64 2.76
CA LEU A 38 4.39 2.66 2.20
C LEU A 38 3.76 4.03 2.37
N TYR A 39 4.56 5.04 2.70
CA TYR A 39 4.08 6.43 2.76
C TYR A 39 5.13 7.42 2.27
N ALA A 40 4.69 8.61 1.93
CA ALA A 40 5.51 9.76 1.58
C ALA A 40 4.88 11.05 2.11
N GLU A 41 5.74 12.02 2.46
CA GLU A 41 5.36 13.36 2.89
C GLU A 41 5.44 14.34 1.72
N ASN A 42 4.58 15.37 1.74
CA ASN A 42 4.68 16.56 0.90
C ASN A 42 4.78 16.29 -0.60
N GLY A 43 4.12 15.21 -1.08
CA GLY A 43 4.14 14.82 -2.47
C GLY A 43 5.48 14.24 -2.97
N SER A 44 6.37 13.82 -2.05
CA SER A 44 7.61 13.14 -2.40
C SER A 44 7.35 11.89 -3.24
N THR A 45 8.20 11.63 -4.21
CA THR A 45 8.21 10.39 -5.00
C THR A 45 8.93 9.25 -4.28
N THR A 46 9.75 9.58 -3.26
CA THR A 46 10.43 8.58 -2.44
C THR A 46 9.50 8.08 -1.35
N MET A 47 9.19 6.79 -1.38
CA MET A 47 8.32 6.15 -0.41
C MET A 47 9.13 5.56 0.75
N THR A 48 8.62 5.73 1.96
CA THR A 48 9.17 5.10 3.17
C THR A 48 8.35 3.85 3.50
N SER A 49 9.03 2.74 3.74
CA SER A 49 8.38 1.49 4.15
C SER A 49 8.24 1.39 5.67
N VAL A 50 7.20 0.69 6.10
CA VAL A 50 6.91 0.42 7.52
C VAL A 50 7.05 -1.07 7.80
N SER A 51 7.69 -1.42 8.92
CA SER A 51 8.09 -2.81 9.21
C SER A 51 6.96 -3.70 9.71
N SER A 52 6.00 -3.16 10.45
CA SER A 52 4.97 -3.95 11.14
C SER A 52 3.58 -3.30 11.02
N PRO A 53 3.03 -3.19 9.79
CA PRO A 53 1.69 -2.64 9.62
C PRO A 53 0.64 -3.70 9.93
N TYR A 54 -0.50 -3.26 10.49
CA TYR A 54 -1.67 -4.09 10.69
C TYR A 54 -2.96 -3.27 10.71
N ALA A 55 -4.10 -3.93 10.54
CA ALA A 55 -5.41 -3.35 10.77
C ALA A 55 -6.10 -4.04 11.95
N SER A 56 -6.98 -3.33 12.63
CA SER A 56 -7.80 -3.86 13.73
C SER A 56 -9.29 -3.79 13.39
N ASN A 57 -9.93 -4.95 13.37
CA ASN A 57 -11.39 -5.02 13.21
C ASN A 57 -12.15 -4.41 14.39
N GLN A 58 -11.61 -4.54 15.60
CA GLN A 58 -12.24 -4.02 16.81
C GLN A 58 -12.33 -2.50 16.78
N TYR A 59 -11.24 -1.84 16.40
CA TYR A 59 -11.14 -0.37 16.42
C TYR A 59 -11.43 0.27 15.06
N LYS A 60 -11.60 -0.52 14.00
CA LYS A 60 -11.73 -0.04 12.62
C LYS A 60 -10.53 0.81 12.18
N SER A 61 -9.35 0.45 12.65
CA SER A 61 -8.13 1.24 12.51
C SER A 61 -7.09 0.52 11.69
N ILE A 62 -6.23 1.30 11.03
CA ILE A 62 -5.03 0.85 10.31
C ILE A 62 -3.83 1.49 11.00
N PHE A 63 -2.84 0.68 11.35
CA PHE A 63 -1.64 1.10 12.04
C PHE A 63 -0.41 0.81 11.21
N ALA A 64 0.43 1.82 11.05
CA ALA A 64 1.79 1.69 10.54
C ALA A 64 2.76 1.79 11.71
N VAL A 65 3.44 0.67 12.05
CA VAL A 65 4.27 0.56 13.24
C VAL A 65 5.72 0.26 12.85
N ASN A 66 6.67 1.07 13.35
CA ASN A 66 8.09 0.82 13.25
C ASN A 66 8.71 0.69 14.63
N ASN A 67 9.45 -0.41 14.89
CA ASN A 67 10.16 -0.62 16.16
C ASN A 67 9.28 -0.36 17.40
N SER A 68 8.05 -0.86 17.41
CA SER A 68 7.04 -0.67 18.47
C SER A 68 6.46 0.76 18.60
N ASN A 69 6.82 1.68 17.72
CA ASN A 69 6.21 3.00 17.67
C ASN A 69 5.20 3.09 16.54
N THR A 70 3.98 3.51 16.83
CA THR A 70 2.98 3.85 15.82
C THR A 70 3.40 5.13 15.12
N ILE A 71 3.58 5.05 13.80
CA ILE A 71 3.97 6.18 12.96
C ILE A 71 2.74 6.78 12.28
N ILE A 72 1.83 5.93 11.78
CA ILE A 72 0.56 6.37 11.19
C ILE A 72 -0.57 5.57 11.84
N GLU A 73 -1.62 6.28 12.18
CA GLU A 73 -2.89 5.73 12.63
C GLU A 73 -4.02 6.30 11.77
N ILE A 74 -4.85 5.42 11.22
CA ILE A 74 -6.02 5.76 10.42
C ILE A 74 -7.22 5.10 11.08
N ASN A 75 -8.16 5.89 11.61
CA ASN A 75 -9.41 5.40 12.19
C ASN A 75 -10.56 5.66 11.22
N LEU A 76 -11.29 4.63 10.88
CA LEU A 76 -12.38 4.67 9.91
C LEU A 76 -13.69 4.20 10.56
N THR A 77 -14.81 4.59 9.98
CA THR A 77 -16.13 4.07 10.38
C THR A 77 -16.30 2.60 10.04
N SER A 78 -15.55 2.09 9.05
CA SER A 78 -15.59 0.70 8.61
C SER A 78 -14.27 0.32 7.90
N LEU A 79 -13.96 -0.98 7.86
CA LEU A 79 -12.90 -1.54 7.01
C LEU A 79 -13.46 -2.22 5.74
N ALA A 80 -14.72 -2.01 5.38
CA ALA A 80 -15.26 -2.51 4.12
C ALA A 80 -14.61 -1.84 2.91
N VAL A 81 -14.66 -2.49 1.76
CA VAL A 81 -14.22 -1.88 0.49
C VAL A 81 -15.04 -0.61 0.21
N GLY A 82 -14.35 0.49 -0.07
CA GLY A 82 -14.95 1.80 -0.26
C GLY A 82 -13.98 2.95 -0.04
N SER A 83 -14.48 4.18 -0.19
CA SER A 83 -13.73 5.42 0.06
C SER A 83 -14.26 6.12 1.30
N TYR A 84 -13.34 6.59 2.15
CA TYR A 84 -13.59 7.22 3.43
C TYR A 84 -12.95 8.60 3.44
N THR A 85 -13.76 9.64 3.62
CA THR A 85 -13.25 11.01 3.72
C THR A 85 -12.68 11.25 5.11
N ILE A 86 -11.48 11.78 5.21
CA ILE A 86 -10.89 12.25 6.46
C ILE A 86 -11.40 13.66 6.73
N ASP A 87 -11.99 13.89 7.91
CA ASP A 87 -12.70 15.13 8.25
C ASP A 87 -12.58 15.54 9.73
N ASP A 88 -11.66 14.93 10.49
CA ASP A 88 -11.42 15.14 11.93
C ASP A 88 -12.58 14.72 12.86
N THR A 89 -13.74 14.38 12.33
CA THR A 89 -14.93 14.07 13.14
C THR A 89 -15.39 12.62 13.00
N THR A 90 -15.38 12.11 11.78
CA THR A 90 -15.92 10.79 11.44
C THR A 90 -14.82 9.78 11.18
N ASN A 91 -13.82 10.18 10.38
CA ASN A 91 -12.65 9.39 10.10
C ASN A 91 -11.40 10.24 10.40
N PHE A 92 -10.46 9.64 11.08
CA PHE A 92 -9.31 10.33 11.65
C PHE A 92 -8.00 9.81 11.02
N PHE A 93 -7.02 10.71 10.87
CA PHE A 93 -5.67 10.38 10.44
C PHE A 93 -4.65 11.07 11.35
N ALA A 94 -3.71 10.31 11.87
CA ALA A 94 -2.58 10.84 12.63
C ALA A 94 -1.26 10.32 12.06
N TYR A 95 -0.27 11.21 12.05
CA TYR A 95 1.09 10.90 11.65
C TYR A 95 2.09 11.43 12.69
N LEU A 96 2.88 10.52 13.24
CA LEU A 96 4.02 10.85 14.11
C LEU A 96 5.30 10.82 13.27
N LYS A 97 5.80 12.00 12.93
CA LYS A 97 7.01 12.12 12.11
C LYS A 97 8.23 11.56 12.86
N PRO A 98 8.98 10.61 12.28
CA PRO A 98 10.17 10.05 12.88
C PRO A 98 11.19 11.14 13.26
N GLY A 99 11.75 11.05 14.48
CA GLY A 99 12.70 12.03 15.00
C GLY A 99 12.09 13.30 15.57
N THR A 100 10.76 13.40 15.63
CA THR A 100 10.04 14.49 16.30
C THR A 100 9.18 13.96 17.45
N THR A 101 8.73 14.87 18.33
CA THR A 101 7.75 14.56 19.39
C THR A 101 6.34 15.05 19.02
N GLY A 102 6.20 15.74 17.88
CA GLY A 102 4.92 16.27 17.42
C GLY A 102 4.12 15.24 16.62
N MET A 103 2.81 15.38 16.70
CA MET A 103 1.87 14.63 15.86
C MET A 103 1.23 15.58 14.85
N TRP A 104 1.16 15.13 13.60
CA TRP A 104 0.40 15.81 12.56
C TRP A 104 -0.94 15.11 12.39
N THR A 105 -2.02 15.89 12.46
CA THR A 105 -3.39 15.39 12.32
C THR A 105 -3.95 15.85 11.00
N GLY A 106 -4.40 14.92 10.18
CA GLY A 106 -5.01 15.21 8.88
C GLY A 106 -6.43 15.75 9.04
N SER A 107 -6.73 16.86 8.37
CA SER A 107 -8.05 17.53 8.39
C SER A 107 -8.84 17.37 7.10
N ALA A 108 -8.18 16.97 5.99
CA ALA A 108 -8.84 16.64 4.74
C ALA A 108 -8.04 15.59 3.96
N GLY A 109 -8.76 14.71 3.29
CA GLY A 109 -8.16 13.66 2.48
C GLY A 109 -9.11 12.50 2.26
N THR A 110 -8.57 11.43 1.68
CA THR A 110 -9.34 10.22 1.39
C THR A 110 -8.51 8.98 1.67
N VAL A 111 -9.13 7.99 2.28
CA VAL A 111 -8.61 6.62 2.38
C VAL A 111 -9.51 5.73 1.53
N THR A 112 -8.93 4.93 0.65
CA THR A 112 -9.68 4.01 -0.20
C THR A 112 -9.24 2.58 0.10
N ILE A 113 -10.16 1.77 0.60
CA ILE A 113 -9.96 0.33 0.77
C ILE A 113 -10.40 -0.36 -0.53
N THR A 114 -9.47 -1.03 -1.19
CA THR A 114 -9.71 -1.73 -2.45
C THR A 114 -9.93 -3.22 -2.29
N ALA A 115 -9.45 -3.80 -1.19
CA ALA A 115 -9.71 -5.20 -0.84
C ALA A 115 -9.70 -5.42 0.68
N ASN A 116 -10.64 -6.23 1.16
CA ASN A 116 -10.69 -6.79 2.50
C ASN A 116 -11.09 -8.26 2.37
N ALA A 117 -10.09 -9.15 2.35
CA ALA A 117 -10.28 -10.57 2.14
C ALA A 117 -9.16 -11.40 2.80
N ASN A 118 -9.47 -12.61 3.21
CA ASN A 118 -8.49 -13.54 3.80
C ASN A 118 -7.72 -12.96 5.00
N ASN A 119 -8.39 -12.18 5.86
CA ASN A 119 -7.80 -11.44 6.98
C ASN A 119 -6.68 -10.49 6.55
N LYS A 120 -6.78 -9.92 5.36
CA LYS A 120 -5.83 -8.93 4.82
C LYS A 120 -6.57 -7.74 4.25
N LEU A 121 -5.94 -6.56 4.41
CA LEU A 121 -6.46 -5.29 3.94
C LEU A 121 -5.51 -4.69 2.89
N THR A 122 -6.09 -4.13 1.84
CA THR A 122 -5.36 -3.41 0.78
C THR A 122 -6.07 -2.11 0.46
N GLY A 123 -5.29 -1.05 0.26
CA GLY A 123 -5.85 0.25 -0.08
C GLY A 123 -4.77 1.32 -0.24
N THR A 124 -5.24 2.56 -0.37
CA THR A 124 -4.41 3.76 -0.51
C THR A 124 -4.96 4.88 0.35
N PHE A 125 -4.14 5.88 0.62
CA PHE A 125 -4.57 7.10 1.28
C PHE A 125 -3.87 8.33 0.70
N SER A 126 -4.56 9.46 0.72
CA SER A 126 -4.04 10.75 0.33
C SER A 126 -4.65 11.81 1.24
N ILE A 127 -3.85 12.32 2.17
CA ILE A 127 -4.23 13.34 3.13
C ILE A 127 -3.60 14.64 2.68
N THR A 128 -4.43 15.61 2.32
CA THR A 128 -4.04 16.82 1.58
C THR A 128 -3.89 18.06 2.43
N SER A 129 -4.38 18.01 3.66
CA SER A 129 -4.18 19.07 4.66
C SER A 129 -4.26 18.51 6.08
N GLY A 130 -3.68 19.23 7.02
CA GLY A 130 -3.64 18.88 8.43
C GLY A 130 -2.91 19.94 9.25
N SER A 131 -2.72 19.65 10.54
CA SER A 131 -2.09 20.55 11.50
C SER A 131 -1.22 19.79 12.50
N GLY A 132 -0.35 20.52 13.21
CA GLY A 132 0.48 19.96 14.28
C GLY A 132 2.00 20.09 14.02
N ILE A 133 2.51 19.65 12.89
CA ILE A 133 3.93 19.74 12.50
C ILE A 133 4.05 20.67 11.30
N SER A 134 4.81 21.75 11.43
CA SER A 134 4.83 22.84 10.43
C SER A 134 5.46 22.47 9.09
N ASP A 135 6.31 21.46 9.02
CA ASP A 135 6.98 21.00 7.80
C ASP A 135 6.27 19.80 7.12
N VAL A 136 5.09 19.40 7.62
CA VAL A 136 4.23 18.40 7.02
C VAL A 136 2.96 19.05 6.49
N ASN A 137 2.80 19.07 5.17
CA ASN A 137 1.62 19.64 4.50
C ASN A 137 0.66 18.55 3.99
N SER A 138 1.20 17.38 3.64
CA SER A 138 0.41 16.25 3.16
C SER A 138 1.13 14.93 3.45
N VAL A 139 0.36 13.84 3.56
CA VAL A 139 0.89 12.48 3.68
C VAL A 139 0.06 11.58 2.77
N SER A 140 0.73 10.81 1.93
CA SER A 140 0.07 9.86 1.04
C SER A 140 0.75 8.50 1.06
N GLY A 141 0.05 7.46 0.64
CA GLY A 141 0.64 6.13 0.65
C GLY A 141 -0.30 5.01 0.25
N SER A 142 0.18 3.80 0.49
CA SER A 142 -0.55 2.56 0.23
C SER A 142 -0.29 1.52 1.30
N PHE A 143 -1.27 0.66 1.49
CA PHE A 143 -1.14 -0.57 2.29
C PHE A 143 -1.64 -1.75 1.46
N THR A 144 -0.80 -2.79 1.39
CA THR A 144 -1.07 -3.96 0.54
C THR A 144 -0.95 -5.23 1.36
N ASN A 145 -2.03 -6.01 1.41
CA ASN A 145 -2.11 -7.29 2.12
C ASN A 145 -1.65 -7.21 3.60
N ILE A 146 -1.88 -6.08 4.29
CA ILE A 146 -1.56 -5.97 5.72
C ILE A 146 -2.51 -6.86 6.53
N PRO A 147 -2.04 -7.53 7.59
CA PRO A 147 -2.87 -8.44 8.39
C PRO A 147 -3.96 -7.67 9.14
N ILE A 148 -5.14 -8.30 9.28
CA ILE A 148 -6.23 -7.83 10.15
C ILE A 148 -6.20 -8.65 11.43
N GLN A 149 -6.20 -7.98 12.59
CA GLN A 149 -6.20 -8.55 13.94
C GLN A 149 -7.53 -8.30 14.67
#